data_66b8af662b8a37b1dec128bf483e292a
#
_entry.id   66b8af662b8a37b1dec128bf483e292a
#
_cell.length_a   1.000
_cell.length_b   1.000
_cell.length_c   1.000
_cell.angle_alpha   90.00
_cell.angle_beta   90.00
_cell.angle_gamma   90.00
#
_symmetry.space_group_name_H-M   'P 1'
#
loop_
_entity.id
_entity.type
_entity.pdbx_description
1 polymer ?
#
loop_
_entity_poly.entity_id
_entity_poly.type
_entity_poly.pdbx_seq_one_letter_code
_entity_poly.pdbx_strand_id
1 'polypeptide(L)'
;MIKASGQTVPFDSNKVEATCIRAGASKKLAEQVVKKVQAQLRNGIRTSEIYRMVLNALAATDGDQIIKHRYRLKESIMLMGPSGFAFESYVGKVLESYGYDVEATRSQVKGKCVIHEIDLIAKSNLTNERHMIECKYHNFPGIYTGLKESLYTHARFLDLSGVFDGEMLACNTKVSGEVITYANCVGQKLLCWRYPRDKGLENMIETKGLYPITILDLRVKELAILSQNKIMLAKDLLTVDINQLSRKTNISCSRLQRLQNIVKQIIH
;
A
#
# COMPACT_ATOMS: atom_id res chain seq x y z
N MET A 1 -9.48 15.32 -18.73
CA MET A 1 -9.06 13.90 -18.57
C MET A 1 -10.18 13.07 -17.97
N ILE A 2 -10.20 11.78 -18.26
CA ILE A 2 -11.21 10.85 -17.74
C ILE A 2 -10.58 10.04 -16.59
N LYS A 3 -11.18 10.10 -15.39
CA LYS A 3 -10.78 9.29 -14.22
C LYS A 3 -11.20 7.82 -14.37
N ALA A 4 -10.64 6.92 -13.54
CA ALA A 4 -11.07 5.52 -13.46
C ALA A 4 -12.56 5.36 -13.11
N SER A 5 -13.15 6.34 -12.40
CA SER A 5 -14.59 6.41 -12.10
C SER A 5 -15.47 6.84 -13.29
N GLY A 6 -14.91 7.13 -14.46
CA GLY A 6 -15.60 7.70 -15.61
C GLY A 6 -15.80 9.23 -15.56
N GLN A 7 -15.54 9.87 -14.43
CA GLN A 7 -15.71 11.32 -14.28
C GLN A 7 -14.69 12.08 -15.14
N THR A 8 -15.17 13.07 -15.91
CA THR A 8 -14.31 14.00 -16.65
C THR A 8 -13.94 15.18 -15.76
N VAL A 9 -12.64 15.49 -15.69
CA VAL A 9 -12.09 16.60 -14.92
C VAL A 9 -10.95 17.28 -15.70
N PRO A 10 -10.62 18.54 -15.43
CA PRO A 10 -9.44 19.19 -16.01
C PRO A 10 -8.15 18.46 -15.55
N PHE A 11 -7.11 18.56 -16.36
CA PHE A 11 -5.78 18.09 -15.96
C PHE A 11 -5.21 19.03 -14.90
N ASP A 12 -4.64 18.43 -13.86
CA ASP A 12 -4.04 19.16 -12.73
C ASP A 12 -2.54 18.82 -12.68
N SER A 13 -1.72 19.74 -13.20
CA SER A 13 -0.26 19.59 -13.23
C SER A 13 0.35 19.51 -11.82
N ASN A 14 -0.22 20.24 -10.85
CA ASN A 14 0.29 20.26 -9.48
C ASN A 14 0.20 18.88 -8.82
N LYS A 15 -0.81 18.08 -9.17
CA LYS A 15 -0.92 16.69 -8.67
C LYS A 15 0.17 15.78 -9.22
N VAL A 16 0.52 15.95 -10.49
CA VAL A 16 1.62 15.18 -11.11
C VAL A 16 2.94 15.59 -10.49
N GLU A 17 3.21 16.89 -10.42
CA GLU A 17 4.43 17.45 -9.83
C GLU A 17 4.61 16.98 -8.38
N ALA A 18 3.59 17.19 -7.53
CA ALA A 18 3.65 16.77 -6.13
C ALA A 18 3.85 15.25 -5.95
N THR A 19 3.35 14.43 -6.89
CA THR A 19 3.58 12.98 -6.83
C THR A 19 5.00 12.61 -7.27
N CYS A 20 5.55 13.29 -8.26
CA CYS A 20 6.96 13.11 -8.65
C CYS A 20 7.90 13.51 -7.50
N ILE A 21 7.64 14.64 -6.83
CA ILE A 21 8.45 15.11 -5.69
C ILE A 21 8.38 14.10 -4.53
N ARG A 22 7.21 13.59 -4.18
CA ARG A 22 7.08 12.52 -3.16
C ARG A 22 7.86 11.26 -3.53
N ALA A 23 7.90 10.91 -4.80
CA ALA A 23 8.70 9.78 -5.27
C ALA A 23 10.22 10.05 -5.22
N GLY A 24 10.65 11.24 -4.83
CA GLY A 24 12.05 11.64 -4.69
C GLY A 24 12.61 12.45 -5.88
N ALA A 25 11.76 12.87 -6.83
CA ALA A 25 12.19 13.73 -7.91
C ALA A 25 12.58 15.13 -7.41
N SER A 26 13.66 15.69 -7.95
CA SER A 26 13.95 17.12 -7.77
C SER A 26 12.83 17.96 -8.38
N LYS A 27 12.63 19.18 -7.88
CA LYS A 27 11.64 20.12 -8.44
C LYS A 27 11.83 20.31 -9.94
N LYS A 28 13.07 20.48 -10.37
CA LYS A 28 13.44 20.63 -11.79
C LYS A 28 13.00 19.43 -12.63
N LEU A 29 13.24 18.22 -12.15
CA LEU A 29 12.83 17.00 -12.83
C LEU A 29 11.31 16.89 -12.87
N ALA A 30 10.61 17.14 -11.77
CA ALA A 30 9.15 17.11 -11.71
C ALA A 30 8.52 18.10 -12.70
N GLU A 31 9.03 19.32 -12.81
CA GLU A 31 8.62 20.32 -13.80
C GLU A 31 8.87 19.85 -15.26
N GLN A 32 10.00 19.20 -15.52
CA GLN A 32 10.31 18.64 -16.84
C GLN A 32 9.35 17.51 -17.21
N VAL A 33 9.04 16.63 -16.27
CA VAL A 33 8.05 15.55 -16.46
C VAL A 33 6.68 16.15 -16.76
N VAL A 34 6.24 17.15 -15.98
CA VAL A 34 4.95 17.85 -16.22
C VAL A 34 4.90 18.44 -17.61
N LYS A 35 5.94 19.16 -18.05
CA LYS A 35 6.02 19.75 -19.41
C LYS A 35 5.91 18.68 -20.50
N LYS A 36 6.65 17.55 -20.37
CA LYS A 36 6.58 16.43 -21.32
C LYS A 36 5.17 15.83 -21.39
N VAL A 37 4.49 15.69 -20.26
CA VAL A 37 3.12 15.18 -20.20
C VAL A 37 2.14 16.17 -20.82
N GLN A 38 2.25 17.47 -20.49
CA GLN A 38 1.39 18.53 -21.02
C GLN A 38 1.44 18.61 -22.55
N ALA A 39 2.62 18.44 -23.15
CA ALA A 39 2.82 18.46 -24.60
C ALA A 39 2.10 17.31 -25.32
N GLN A 40 1.72 16.25 -24.62
CA GLN A 40 1.05 15.06 -25.18
C GLN A 40 -0.43 14.96 -24.77
N LEU A 41 -0.96 15.97 -24.06
CA LEU A 41 -2.35 15.96 -23.62
C LEU A 41 -3.30 16.12 -24.82
N ARG A 42 -4.41 15.39 -24.75
CA ARG A 42 -5.52 15.49 -25.68
C ARG A 42 -6.86 15.42 -24.93
N ASN A 43 -7.91 15.93 -25.52
CA ASN A 43 -9.24 15.83 -24.94
C ASN A 43 -9.64 14.37 -24.74
N GLY A 44 -10.24 14.05 -23.59
CA GLY A 44 -10.67 12.69 -23.28
C GLY A 44 -9.55 11.72 -22.86
N ILE A 45 -8.30 12.16 -22.70
CA ILE A 45 -7.20 11.30 -22.26
C ILE A 45 -7.54 10.67 -20.90
N ARG A 46 -7.23 9.38 -20.72
CA ARG A 46 -7.46 8.66 -19.47
C ARG A 46 -6.33 8.91 -18.47
N THR A 47 -6.65 8.94 -17.17
CA THR A 47 -5.62 9.06 -16.12
C THR A 47 -4.58 7.95 -16.17
N SER A 48 -4.92 6.74 -16.61
CA SER A 48 -3.99 5.63 -16.81
C SER A 48 -2.97 5.90 -17.94
N GLU A 49 -3.36 6.65 -18.99
CA GLU A 49 -2.44 7.06 -20.06
C GLU A 49 -1.46 8.13 -19.54
N ILE A 50 -1.99 9.12 -18.81
CA ILE A 50 -1.15 10.14 -18.15
C ILE A 50 -0.14 9.48 -17.22
N TYR A 51 -0.57 8.51 -16.42
CA TYR A 51 0.30 7.76 -15.52
C TYR A 51 1.46 7.08 -16.27
N ARG A 52 1.16 6.41 -17.41
CA ARG A 52 2.20 5.80 -18.28
C ARG A 52 3.15 6.83 -18.87
N MET A 53 2.64 7.99 -19.29
CA MET A 53 3.48 9.09 -19.80
C MET A 53 4.47 9.56 -18.73
N VAL A 54 4.02 9.72 -17.48
CA VAL A 54 4.90 10.10 -16.36
C VAL A 54 5.98 9.03 -16.14
N LEU A 55 5.61 7.75 -16.08
CA LEU A 55 6.58 6.66 -15.91
C LEU A 55 7.63 6.62 -17.03
N ASN A 56 7.19 6.83 -18.28
CA ASN A 56 8.10 6.88 -19.42
C ASN A 56 9.03 8.11 -19.36
N ALA A 57 8.51 9.26 -18.93
CA ALA A 57 9.29 10.48 -18.79
C ALA A 57 10.35 10.34 -17.68
N LEU A 58 10.00 9.68 -16.55
CA LEU A 58 10.93 9.36 -15.47
C LEU A 58 11.98 8.33 -15.91
N ALA A 59 11.60 7.30 -16.66
CA ALA A 59 12.51 6.26 -17.14
C ALA A 59 13.53 6.76 -18.17
N ALA A 60 13.21 7.84 -18.89
CA ALA A 60 14.08 8.42 -19.91
C ALA A 60 15.21 9.31 -19.36
N THR A 61 15.25 9.53 -18.05
CA THR A 61 16.26 10.35 -17.39
C THR A 61 17.28 9.43 -16.72
N ASP A 62 18.54 9.55 -17.08
CA ASP A 62 19.64 8.74 -16.51
C ASP A 62 19.69 8.93 -14.99
N GLY A 63 19.63 7.81 -14.24
CA GLY A 63 19.66 7.79 -12.78
C GLY A 63 18.30 7.68 -12.09
N ASP A 64 17.17 7.83 -12.77
CA ASP A 64 15.85 7.98 -12.14
C ASP A 64 14.98 6.71 -12.10
N GLN A 65 15.56 5.53 -12.32
CA GLN A 65 14.84 4.26 -12.18
C GLN A 65 14.26 4.10 -10.76
N ILE A 66 14.93 4.65 -9.75
CA ILE A 66 14.48 4.64 -8.35
C ILE A 66 13.19 5.44 -8.21
N ILE A 67 13.16 6.66 -8.75
CA ILE A 67 11.99 7.55 -8.71
C ILE A 67 10.80 6.89 -9.42
N LYS A 68 11.05 6.25 -10.56
CA LYS A 68 10.04 5.46 -11.27
C LYS A 68 9.44 4.36 -10.37
N HIS A 69 10.28 3.60 -9.65
CA HIS A 69 9.79 2.57 -8.73
C HIS A 69 8.96 3.19 -7.60
N ARG A 70 9.46 4.22 -6.93
CA ARG A 70 8.73 4.90 -5.85
C ARG A 70 7.42 5.52 -6.35
N TYR A 71 7.40 6.10 -7.56
CA TYR A 71 6.18 6.63 -8.18
C TYR A 71 5.10 5.56 -8.37
N ARG A 72 5.51 4.30 -8.57
CA ARG A 72 4.61 3.14 -8.71
C ARG A 72 4.07 2.60 -7.39
N LEU A 73 4.40 3.18 -6.24
CA LEU A 73 3.99 2.65 -4.93
C LEU A 73 2.49 2.32 -4.87
N LYS A 74 1.63 3.23 -5.33
CA LYS A 74 0.17 2.99 -5.34
C LYS A 74 -0.22 1.80 -6.23
N GLU A 75 0.38 1.70 -7.40
CA GLU A 75 0.17 0.56 -8.30
C GLU A 75 0.66 -0.74 -7.67
N SER A 76 1.84 -0.73 -7.04
CA SER A 76 2.39 -1.92 -6.40
C SER A 76 1.51 -2.46 -5.27
N ILE A 77 0.88 -1.59 -4.49
CA ILE A 77 -0.14 -2.01 -3.51
C ILE A 77 -1.33 -2.65 -4.21
N MET A 78 -1.79 -2.10 -5.34
CA MET A 78 -2.92 -2.66 -6.10
C MET A 78 -2.59 -3.99 -6.80
N LEU A 79 -1.32 -4.38 -6.88
CA LEU A 79 -0.86 -5.65 -7.46
C LEU A 79 -0.71 -6.80 -6.44
N MET A 80 -1.10 -6.60 -5.18
CA MET A 80 -1.02 -7.65 -4.15
C MET A 80 -1.98 -8.83 -4.36
N GLY A 81 -2.83 -8.75 -5.37
CA GLY A 81 -3.69 -9.84 -5.80
C GLY A 81 -5.15 -9.70 -5.37
N PRO A 82 -6.03 -10.51 -5.95
CA PRO A 82 -7.48 -10.29 -5.83
C PRO A 82 -8.06 -10.68 -4.46
N SER A 83 -7.39 -11.53 -3.69
CA SER A 83 -7.94 -12.16 -2.49
C SER A 83 -7.84 -11.31 -1.20
N GLY A 84 -7.12 -10.20 -1.21
CA GLY A 84 -6.89 -9.39 -0.01
C GLY A 84 -5.84 -9.94 0.97
N PHE A 85 -5.57 -11.25 0.99
CA PHE A 85 -4.66 -11.91 1.96
C PHE A 85 -3.25 -11.34 1.98
N ALA A 86 -2.71 -11.04 0.81
CA ALA A 86 -1.39 -10.42 0.72
C ALA A 86 -1.40 -9.01 1.32
N PHE A 87 -2.51 -8.28 1.19
CA PHE A 87 -2.67 -6.96 1.79
C PHE A 87 -2.80 -7.03 3.32
N GLU A 88 -3.57 -7.97 3.86
CA GLU A 88 -3.67 -8.22 5.30
C GLU A 88 -2.28 -8.50 5.90
N SER A 89 -1.55 -9.46 5.34
CA SER A 89 -0.19 -9.81 5.77
C SER A 89 0.77 -8.62 5.64
N TYR A 90 0.64 -7.82 4.59
CA TYR A 90 1.44 -6.62 4.38
C TYR A 90 1.14 -5.54 5.42
N VAL A 91 -0.13 -5.28 5.72
CA VAL A 91 -0.53 -4.34 6.79
C VAL A 91 0.04 -4.78 8.13
N GLY A 92 0.02 -6.09 8.43
CA GLY A 92 0.67 -6.65 9.61
C GLY A 92 2.15 -6.26 9.68
N LYS A 93 2.91 -6.46 8.60
CA LYS A 93 4.34 -6.07 8.52
C LYS A 93 4.59 -4.57 8.68
N VAL A 94 3.69 -3.75 8.15
CA VAL A 94 3.75 -2.30 8.37
C VAL A 94 3.54 -1.97 9.84
N LEU A 95 2.53 -2.54 10.48
CA LEU A 95 2.21 -2.31 11.89
C LEU A 95 3.34 -2.79 12.82
N GLU A 96 3.92 -3.98 12.57
CA GLU A 96 5.11 -4.47 13.31
C GLU A 96 6.25 -3.45 13.27
N SER A 97 6.50 -2.86 12.10
CA SER A 97 7.54 -1.83 11.93
C SER A 97 7.23 -0.55 12.70
N TYR A 98 5.99 -0.33 13.13
CA TYR A 98 5.54 0.83 13.89
C TYR A 98 5.20 0.52 15.36
N GLY A 99 5.72 -0.59 15.88
CA GLY A 99 5.63 -0.90 17.30
C GLY A 99 4.33 -1.57 17.71
N TYR A 100 3.74 -2.35 16.80
CA TYR A 100 2.70 -3.30 17.15
C TYR A 100 3.29 -4.72 17.15
N ASP A 101 2.78 -5.56 18.03
CA ASP A 101 2.99 -7.00 17.98
C ASP A 101 1.77 -7.64 17.30
N VAL A 102 1.98 -8.25 16.13
CA VAL A 102 0.91 -8.94 15.38
C VAL A 102 0.76 -10.35 15.93
N GLU A 103 -0.25 -10.54 16.77
CA GLU A 103 -0.51 -11.79 17.47
C GLU A 103 -1.08 -12.88 16.54
N ALA A 104 -1.94 -12.46 15.60
CA ALA A 104 -2.61 -13.39 14.71
C ALA A 104 -3.10 -12.72 13.42
N THR A 105 -3.24 -13.55 12.39
CA THR A 105 -3.89 -13.22 11.12
C THR A 105 -5.03 -14.20 10.88
N ARG A 106 -6.19 -13.70 10.40
CA ARG A 106 -7.36 -14.49 10.02
C ARG A 106 -7.82 -15.47 11.12
N SER A 107 -8.08 -14.90 12.28
CA SER A 107 -8.45 -15.68 13.47
C SER A 107 -9.94 -15.67 13.70
N GLN A 108 -10.49 -16.83 14.04
CA GLN A 108 -11.87 -16.97 14.50
C GLN A 108 -11.96 -16.57 15.97
N VAL A 109 -12.76 -15.54 16.27
CA VAL A 109 -12.96 -15.03 17.62
C VAL A 109 -14.45 -15.06 17.96
N LYS A 110 -14.79 -15.68 19.09
CA LYS A 110 -16.18 -15.75 19.55
C LYS A 110 -16.60 -14.41 20.16
N GLY A 111 -17.62 -13.79 19.59
CA GLY A 111 -18.29 -12.64 20.14
C GLY A 111 -19.43 -13.05 21.11
N LYS A 112 -20.20 -12.08 21.58
CA LYS A 112 -21.39 -12.31 22.38
C LYS A 112 -22.48 -13.04 21.57
N CYS A 113 -22.64 -12.64 20.31
CA CYS A 113 -23.71 -13.14 19.46
C CYS A 113 -23.20 -14.21 18.48
N VAL A 114 -22.09 -13.93 17.76
CA VAL A 114 -21.59 -14.80 16.70
C VAL A 114 -20.07 -14.95 16.75
N ILE A 115 -19.52 -15.87 15.93
CA ILE A 115 -18.08 -15.99 15.71
C ILE A 115 -17.70 -15.07 14.56
N HIS A 116 -16.65 -14.26 14.76
CA HIS A 116 -16.10 -13.36 13.73
C HIS A 116 -14.74 -13.84 13.24
N GLU A 117 -14.50 -13.78 11.94
CA GLU A 117 -13.16 -13.87 11.39
C GLU A 117 -12.52 -12.48 11.46
N ILE A 118 -11.39 -12.35 12.14
CA ILE A 118 -10.65 -11.09 12.28
C ILE A 118 -9.40 -11.16 11.39
N ASP A 119 -9.24 -10.17 10.51
CA ASP A 119 -8.14 -10.16 9.55
C ASP A 119 -6.78 -10.07 10.23
N LEU A 120 -6.63 -9.15 11.21
CA LEU A 120 -5.43 -9.02 12.02
C LEU A 120 -5.81 -8.75 13.48
N ILE A 121 -5.03 -9.34 14.38
CA ILE A 121 -5.02 -9.03 15.80
C ILE A 121 -3.64 -8.48 16.13
N ALA A 122 -3.58 -7.24 16.64
CA ALA A 122 -2.32 -6.61 16.95
C ALA A 122 -2.38 -5.85 18.28
N LYS A 123 -1.29 -5.95 19.05
CA LYS A 123 -1.11 -5.28 20.32
C LYS A 123 -0.15 -4.12 20.17
N SER A 124 -0.52 -2.94 20.65
CA SER A 124 0.35 -1.77 20.66
C SER A 124 1.41 -1.88 21.75
N ASN A 125 2.69 -1.83 21.41
CA ASN A 125 3.79 -1.86 22.38
C ASN A 125 3.85 -0.58 23.24
N LEU A 126 3.23 0.50 22.77
CA LEU A 126 3.21 1.77 23.49
C LEU A 126 2.10 1.83 24.55
N THR A 127 0.86 1.45 24.17
CA THR A 127 -0.32 1.56 25.04
C THR A 127 -0.72 0.24 25.66
N ASN A 128 -0.14 -0.87 25.21
CA ASN A 128 -0.49 -2.23 25.58
C ASN A 128 -1.91 -2.65 25.17
N GLU A 129 -2.61 -1.79 24.41
CA GLU A 129 -3.95 -2.04 23.89
C GLU A 129 -3.93 -3.09 22.78
N ARG A 130 -4.90 -3.99 22.83
CA ARG A 130 -5.13 -5.05 21.84
C ARG A 130 -6.23 -4.66 20.89
N HIS A 131 -5.92 -4.62 19.59
CA HIS A 131 -6.84 -4.14 18.56
C HIS A 131 -7.28 -5.27 17.63
N MET A 132 -8.57 -5.28 17.30
CA MET A 132 -9.04 -5.95 16.10
C MET A 132 -8.84 -5.04 14.89
N ILE A 133 -8.37 -5.59 13.77
CA ILE A 133 -8.10 -4.82 12.56
C ILE A 133 -8.80 -5.49 11.39
N GLU A 134 -9.65 -4.74 10.73
CA GLU A 134 -10.30 -5.11 9.47
C GLU A 134 -9.53 -4.52 8.31
N CYS A 135 -9.17 -5.34 7.33
CA CYS A 135 -8.39 -4.95 6.16
C CYS A 135 -9.25 -4.93 4.90
N LYS A 136 -9.59 -3.74 4.42
CA LYS A 136 -10.36 -3.59 3.18
C LYS A 136 -9.47 -3.37 1.97
N TYR A 137 -9.34 -4.38 1.14
CA TYR A 137 -8.58 -4.31 -0.11
C TYR A 137 -9.49 -4.05 -1.30
N HIS A 138 -9.13 -3.05 -2.11
CA HIS A 138 -9.80 -2.74 -3.37
C HIS A 138 -8.87 -3.03 -4.54
N ASN A 139 -9.35 -3.80 -5.52
CA ASN A 139 -8.58 -4.21 -6.70
C ASN A 139 -8.48 -3.12 -7.77
N PHE A 140 -9.32 -2.09 -7.71
CA PHE A 140 -9.39 -1.05 -8.73
C PHE A 140 -9.10 0.33 -8.15
N PRO A 141 -8.33 1.17 -8.88
CA PRO A 141 -8.09 2.55 -8.48
C PRO A 141 -9.36 3.40 -8.59
N GLY A 142 -9.45 4.44 -7.76
CA GLY A 142 -10.56 5.40 -7.80
C GLY A 142 -11.77 5.02 -6.95
N ILE A 143 -11.76 3.86 -6.31
CA ILE A 143 -12.76 3.45 -5.33
C ILE A 143 -12.41 4.07 -3.97
N TYR A 144 -13.46 4.51 -3.25
CA TYR A 144 -13.36 4.95 -1.86
C TYR A 144 -13.95 3.86 -0.96
N THR A 145 -13.30 3.63 0.17
CA THR A 145 -13.90 2.83 1.24
C THR A 145 -15.00 3.68 1.89
N GLY A 146 -16.22 3.18 1.88
CA GLY A 146 -17.42 3.90 2.28
C GLY A 146 -17.83 3.65 3.73
N LEU A 147 -18.91 4.31 4.16
CA LEU A 147 -19.41 4.23 5.52
C LEU A 147 -19.83 2.81 5.94
N LYS A 148 -20.30 1.99 4.99
CA LYS A 148 -20.70 0.61 5.25
C LYS A 148 -19.60 -0.22 5.89
N GLU A 149 -18.37 -0.13 5.38
CA GLU A 149 -17.22 -0.87 5.91
C GLU A 149 -16.88 -0.43 7.34
N SER A 150 -16.95 0.87 7.62
CA SER A 150 -16.69 1.42 8.95
C SER A 150 -17.76 0.99 9.96
N LEU A 151 -19.03 1.10 9.59
CA LEU A 151 -20.17 0.62 10.42
C LEU A 151 -20.08 -0.88 10.69
N TYR A 152 -19.75 -1.68 9.67
CA TYR A 152 -19.60 -3.12 9.82
C TYR A 152 -18.45 -3.48 10.78
N THR A 153 -17.30 -2.83 10.66
CA THR A 153 -16.16 -3.03 11.56
C THR A 153 -16.56 -2.68 13.00
N HIS A 154 -17.22 -1.54 13.20
CA HIS A 154 -17.66 -1.12 14.53
C HIS A 154 -18.70 -2.05 15.15
N ALA A 155 -19.67 -2.52 14.39
CA ALA A 155 -20.67 -3.49 14.87
C ALA A 155 -20.02 -4.80 15.33
N ARG A 156 -19.00 -5.29 14.61
CA ARG A 156 -18.21 -6.46 15.02
C ARG A 156 -17.43 -6.19 16.30
N PHE A 157 -16.83 -5.02 16.44
CA PHE A 157 -16.12 -4.62 17.66
C PHE A 157 -17.05 -4.59 18.87
N LEU A 158 -18.27 -4.09 18.72
CA LEU A 158 -19.27 -4.09 19.80
C LEU A 158 -19.67 -5.51 20.23
N ASP A 159 -19.80 -6.45 19.30
CA ASP A 159 -20.08 -7.86 19.63
C ASP A 159 -18.87 -8.54 20.30
N LEU A 160 -17.65 -8.09 20.01
CA LEU A 160 -16.39 -8.55 20.59
C LEU A 160 -15.96 -7.72 21.82
N SER A 161 -16.87 -6.96 22.43
CA SER A 161 -16.56 -6.13 23.59
C SER A 161 -16.01 -6.97 24.76
N GLY A 162 -14.92 -6.50 25.34
CA GLY A 162 -14.18 -7.22 26.41
C GLY A 162 -13.08 -8.18 25.88
N VAL A 163 -12.98 -8.38 24.56
CA VAL A 163 -11.89 -9.16 23.94
C VAL A 163 -10.82 -8.23 23.41
N PHE A 164 -11.20 -7.07 22.88
CA PHE A 164 -10.32 -6.06 22.33
C PHE A 164 -10.54 -4.71 22.99
N ASP A 165 -9.46 -3.93 23.12
CA ASP A 165 -9.47 -2.57 23.68
C ASP A 165 -9.82 -1.54 22.61
N GLY A 166 -9.67 -1.88 21.33
CA GLY A 166 -9.96 -0.98 20.22
C GLY A 166 -10.10 -1.71 18.89
N GLU A 167 -10.52 -0.94 17.91
CA GLU A 167 -10.70 -1.38 16.54
C GLU A 167 -9.96 -0.51 15.55
N MET A 168 -9.58 -1.07 14.40
CA MET A 168 -8.96 -0.34 13.31
C MET A 168 -9.51 -0.80 11.96
N LEU A 169 -9.83 0.15 11.08
CA LEU A 169 -10.10 -0.12 9.66
C LEU A 169 -8.88 0.28 8.83
N ALA A 170 -8.24 -0.71 8.22
CA ALA A 170 -7.11 -0.51 7.31
C ALA A 170 -7.55 -0.66 5.86
N CYS A 171 -7.17 0.26 4.96
CA CYS A 171 -7.51 0.11 3.55
C CYS A 171 -6.43 0.66 2.61
N ASN A 172 -6.34 0.05 1.43
CA ASN A 172 -5.42 0.49 0.39
C ASN A 172 -5.94 1.67 -0.44
N THR A 173 -7.10 2.23 -0.12
CA THR A 173 -7.72 3.37 -0.83
C THR A 173 -7.96 4.55 0.09
N LYS A 174 -8.53 5.62 -0.44
CA LYS A 174 -9.05 6.73 0.38
C LYS A 174 -10.37 6.33 1.01
N VAL A 175 -10.69 6.95 2.13
CA VAL A 175 -12.01 6.86 2.79
C VAL A 175 -12.87 8.06 2.44
N SER A 176 -14.18 7.90 2.52
CA SER A 176 -15.13 9.02 2.38
C SER A 176 -15.09 9.94 3.61
N GLY A 177 -15.58 11.18 3.46
CA GLY A 177 -15.69 12.11 4.59
C GLY A 177 -16.57 11.59 5.70
N GLU A 178 -17.65 10.87 5.36
CA GLU A 178 -18.56 10.24 6.31
C GLU A 178 -17.87 9.18 7.18
N VAL A 179 -16.96 8.38 6.60
CA VAL A 179 -16.13 7.42 7.37
C VAL A 179 -15.28 8.14 8.39
N ILE A 180 -14.63 9.24 7.99
CA ILE A 180 -13.79 10.03 8.90
C ILE A 180 -14.62 10.58 10.06
N THR A 181 -15.76 11.17 9.74
CA THR A 181 -16.68 11.72 10.76
C THR A 181 -17.15 10.65 11.72
N TYR A 182 -17.61 9.51 11.19
CA TYR A 182 -18.11 8.42 12.01
C TYR A 182 -17.00 7.81 12.88
N ALA A 183 -15.86 7.48 12.30
CA ALA A 183 -14.74 6.90 13.01
C ALA A 183 -14.25 7.79 14.17
N ASN A 184 -14.17 9.11 13.96
CA ASN A 184 -13.86 10.06 15.01
C ASN A 184 -14.91 10.10 16.12
N CYS A 185 -16.19 9.92 15.79
CA CYS A 185 -17.30 9.92 16.75
C CYS A 185 -17.25 8.68 17.67
N VAL A 186 -16.93 7.49 17.12
CA VAL A 186 -16.95 6.23 17.87
C VAL A 186 -15.55 5.79 18.37
N GLY A 187 -14.49 6.53 18.07
CA GLY A 187 -13.12 6.17 18.46
C GLY A 187 -12.47 5.09 17.59
N GLN A 188 -13.04 4.79 16.42
CA GLN A 188 -12.46 3.83 15.48
C GLN A 188 -11.17 4.36 14.86
N LYS A 189 -10.07 3.60 14.95
CA LYS A 189 -8.81 3.96 14.29
C LYS A 189 -8.90 3.69 12.79
N LEU A 190 -8.35 4.61 11.99
CA LEU A 190 -8.27 4.47 10.53
C LEU A 190 -6.81 4.43 10.09
N LEU A 191 -6.46 3.43 9.26
CA LEU A 191 -5.19 3.34 8.55
C LEU A 191 -5.48 3.19 7.06
N CYS A 192 -5.65 4.33 6.38
CA CYS A 192 -6.03 4.35 4.98
C CYS A 192 -4.94 4.98 4.12
N TRP A 193 -5.03 4.91 2.80
CA TRP A 193 -3.96 5.33 1.90
C TRP A 193 -3.31 6.66 2.28
N ARG A 194 -4.12 7.71 2.52
CA ARG A 194 -3.69 9.07 2.91
C ARG A 194 -4.43 9.59 4.14
N TYR A 195 -4.89 8.71 4.97
CA TYR A 195 -5.55 9.07 6.21
C TYR A 195 -5.14 8.09 7.32
N PRO A 196 -4.81 8.60 8.53
CA PRO A 196 -4.77 10.00 8.94
C PRO A 196 -3.78 10.83 8.13
N ARG A 197 -4.00 12.15 8.06
CA ARG A 197 -3.04 13.04 7.39
C ARG A 197 -1.66 12.86 8.03
N ASP A 198 -0.63 12.72 7.22
CA ASP A 198 0.78 12.54 7.62
C ASP A 198 1.09 11.23 8.42
N LYS A 199 0.09 10.39 8.64
CA LYS A 199 0.22 9.05 9.28
C LYS A 199 -0.55 7.96 8.52
N GLY A 200 -0.97 8.23 7.31
CA GLY A 200 -1.63 7.25 6.45
C GLY A 200 -0.66 6.19 5.92
N LEU A 201 -1.20 5.16 5.31
CA LEU A 201 -0.42 4.01 4.83
C LEU A 201 0.71 4.43 3.88
N GLU A 202 0.46 5.36 2.93
CA GLU A 202 1.48 5.91 2.03
C GLU A 202 2.67 6.49 2.82
N ASN A 203 2.41 7.35 3.81
CA ASN A 203 3.44 7.96 4.64
C ASN A 203 4.22 6.93 5.48
N MET A 204 3.52 5.97 6.08
CA MET A 204 4.17 4.92 6.87
C MET A 204 5.14 4.10 6.02
N ILE A 205 4.73 3.78 4.79
CA ILE A 205 5.58 3.03 3.85
C ILE A 205 6.82 3.84 3.47
N GLU A 206 6.62 5.10 3.05
CA GLU A 206 7.72 5.95 2.58
C GLU A 206 8.72 6.28 3.70
N THR A 207 8.21 6.60 4.90
CA THR A 207 9.07 6.99 6.05
C THR A 207 10.02 5.88 6.49
N LYS A 208 9.62 4.61 6.42
CA LYS A 208 10.44 3.47 6.87
C LYS A 208 10.89 2.53 5.74
N GLY A 209 10.73 2.95 4.48
CA GLY A 209 11.12 2.13 3.33
C GLY A 209 10.38 0.78 3.27
N LEU A 210 9.12 0.71 3.72
CA LEU A 210 8.32 -0.51 3.80
C LEU A 210 7.67 -0.87 2.46
N TYR A 211 8.37 -0.63 1.37
CA TYR A 211 7.85 -0.91 0.03
C TYR A 211 7.48 -2.38 -0.12
N PRO A 212 6.29 -2.70 -0.68
CA PRO A 212 5.92 -4.08 -0.92
C PRO A 212 6.82 -4.72 -1.96
N ILE A 213 6.96 -6.03 -1.94
CA ILE A 213 7.77 -6.77 -2.92
C ILE A 213 7.29 -6.51 -4.37
N THR A 214 6.00 -6.20 -4.55
CA THR A 214 5.38 -5.86 -5.84
C THR A 214 5.84 -4.52 -6.42
N ILE A 215 6.64 -3.73 -5.68
CA ILE A 215 7.30 -2.51 -6.20
C ILE A 215 8.34 -2.86 -7.27
N LEU A 216 8.88 -4.07 -7.22
CA LEU A 216 9.84 -4.59 -8.17
C LEU A 216 9.13 -5.14 -9.41
N ASP A 217 9.78 -5.06 -10.56
CA ASP A 217 9.25 -5.64 -11.80
C ASP A 217 9.44 -7.16 -11.78
N LEU A 218 8.53 -7.85 -11.06
CA LEU A 218 8.51 -9.30 -10.91
C LEU A 218 7.59 -9.95 -11.95
N ARG A 219 7.97 -11.13 -12.42
CA ARG A 219 7.07 -12.00 -13.16
C ARG A 219 6.04 -12.59 -12.19
N VAL A 220 4.86 -12.94 -12.69
CA VAL A 220 3.78 -13.52 -11.87
C VAL A 220 4.26 -14.73 -11.05
N LYS A 221 5.06 -15.62 -11.68
CA LYS A 221 5.63 -16.78 -10.99
C LYS A 221 6.64 -16.40 -9.91
N GLU A 222 7.50 -15.37 -10.17
CA GLU A 222 8.46 -14.87 -9.18
C GLU A 222 7.75 -14.30 -7.97
N LEU A 223 6.70 -13.50 -8.18
CA LEU A 223 5.88 -12.93 -7.10
C LEU A 223 5.24 -14.02 -6.24
N ALA A 224 4.59 -15.01 -6.87
CA ALA A 224 3.96 -16.11 -6.15
C ALA A 224 4.94 -16.87 -5.28
N ILE A 225 6.10 -17.25 -5.83
CA ILE A 225 7.12 -18.02 -5.11
C ILE A 225 7.77 -17.21 -3.99
N LEU A 226 8.06 -15.91 -4.20
CA LEU A 226 8.61 -15.04 -3.16
C LEU A 226 7.61 -14.85 -2.01
N SER A 227 6.33 -14.63 -2.32
CA SER A 227 5.27 -14.54 -1.31
C SER A 227 5.11 -15.82 -0.49
N GLN A 228 5.19 -17.00 -1.12
CA GLN A 228 5.18 -18.30 -0.43
C GLN A 228 6.38 -18.47 0.52
N ASN A 229 7.51 -17.83 0.20
CA ASN A 229 8.70 -17.79 1.05
C ASN A 229 8.68 -16.62 2.05
N LYS A 230 7.51 -16.01 2.30
CA LYS A 230 7.29 -14.91 3.26
C LYS A 230 8.06 -13.62 2.93
N ILE A 231 8.48 -13.43 1.69
CA ILE A 231 9.09 -12.19 1.21
C ILE A 231 7.96 -11.25 0.81
N MET A 232 7.51 -10.42 1.75
CA MET A 232 6.38 -9.48 1.55
C MET A 232 6.85 -8.05 1.33
N LEU A 233 7.91 -7.64 2.00
CA LEU A 233 8.54 -6.35 1.83
C LEU A 233 9.74 -6.46 0.89
N ALA A 234 9.98 -5.45 0.08
CA ALA A 234 11.16 -5.42 -0.79
C ALA A 234 12.45 -5.56 0.04
N LYS A 235 12.50 -4.91 1.22
CA LYS A 235 13.66 -4.99 2.13
C LYS A 235 13.94 -6.40 2.67
N ASP A 236 12.94 -7.30 2.68
CA ASP A 236 13.16 -8.68 3.13
C ASP A 236 14.19 -9.39 2.25
N LEU A 237 14.29 -9.02 0.97
CA LEU A 237 15.34 -9.55 0.08
C LEU A 237 16.76 -9.20 0.54
N LEU A 238 16.96 -8.15 1.33
CA LEU A 238 18.29 -7.75 1.80
C LEU A 238 18.80 -8.61 2.96
N THR A 239 17.90 -9.30 3.65
CA THR A 239 18.23 -10.11 4.85
C THR A 239 18.36 -11.61 4.55
N VAL A 240 18.02 -12.05 3.32
CA VAL A 240 18.06 -13.46 2.95
C VAL A 240 19.36 -13.83 2.23
N ASP A 241 19.84 -15.05 2.46
CA ASP A 241 20.91 -15.64 1.65
C ASP A 241 20.41 -15.96 0.23
N ILE A 242 21.04 -15.33 -0.77
CA ILE A 242 20.66 -15.48 -2.17
C ILE A 242 20.78 -16.91 -2.66
N ASN A 243 21.84 -17.64 -2.26
CA ASN A 243 22.05 -19.00 -2.72
C ASN A 243 20.98 -19.94 -2.17
N GLN A 244 20.63 -19.75 -0.87
CA GLN A 244 19.55 -20.51 -0.25
C GLN A 244 18.19 -20.18 -0.89
N LEU A 245 17.90 -18.88 -1.11
CA LEU A 245 16.66 -18.45 -1.74
C LEU A 245 16.56 -18.93 -3.18
N SER A 246 17.66 -18.89 -3.95
CA SER A 246 17.70 -19.40 -5.33
C SER A 246 17.36 -20.90 -5.40
N ARG A 247 17.91 -21.71 -4.50
CA ARG A 247 17.60 -23.16 -4.42
C ARG A 247 16.13 -23.41 -4.09
N LYS A 248 15.54 -22.63 -3.18
CA LYS A 248 14.12 -22.78 -2.77
C LYS A 248 13.14 -22.28 -3.83
N THR A 249 13.51 -21.25 -4.60
CA THR A 249 12.57 -20.55 -5.50
C THR A 249 12.80 -20.86 -6.98
N ASN A 250 13.92 -21.46 -7.32
CA ASN A 250 14.34 -21.65 -8.71
C ASN A 250 14.54 -20.32 -9.49
N ILE A 251 14.68 -19.20 -8.76
CA ILE A 251 15.06 -17.89 -9.34
C ILE A 251 16.59 -17.83 -9.34
N SER A 252 17.20 -17.48 -10.47
CA SER A 252 18.67 -17.47 -10.58
C SER A 252 19.29 -16.45 -9.61
N CYS A 253 20.49 -16.78 -9.08
CA CYS A 253 21.24 -15.88 -8.21
C CYS A 253 21.47 -14.51 -8.84
N SER A 254 21.78 -14.45 -10.14
CA SER A 254 21.98 -13.20 -10.87
C SER A 254 20.71 -12.33 -10.90
N ARG A 255 19.51 -12.94 -11.02
CA ARG A 255 18.23 -12.23 -10.95
C ARG A 255 17.98 -11.70 -9.55
N LEU A 256 18.16 -12.53 -8.51
CA LEU A 256 18.00 -12.12 -7.11
C LEU A 256 18.95 -11.01 -6.73
N GLN A 257 20.23 -11.09 -7.17
CA GLN A 257 21.23 -10.02 -6.96
C GLN A 257 20.80 -8.70 -7.59
N ARG A 258 20.26 -8.75 -8.83
CA ARG A 258 19.72 -7.55 -9.49
C ARG A 258 18.57 -6.95 -8.69
N LEU A 259 17.65 -7.77 -8.22
CA LEU A 259 16.52 -7.32 -7.39
C LEU A 259 17.01 -6.69 -6.08
N GLN A 260 17.98 -7.30 -5.39
CA GLN A 260 18.58 -6.72 -4.18
C GLN A 260 19.22 -5.34 -4.46
N ASN A 261 19.92 -5.19 -5.58
CA ASN A 261 20.56 -3.91 -5.95
C ASN A 261 19.51 -2.82 -6.17
N ILE A 262 18.38 -3.14 -6.81
CA ILE A 262 17.24 -2.22 -6.97
C ILE A 262 16.66 -1.87 -5.59
N VAL A 263 16.46 -2.84 -4.71
CA VAL A 263 15.93 -2.61 -3.36
C VAL A 263 16.83 -1.67 -2.56
N LYS A 264 18.16 -1.89 -2.56
CA LYS A 264 19.12 -1.01 -1.88
C LYS A 264 18.94 0.44 -2.32
N GLN A 265 18.71 0.67 -3.61
CA GLN A 265 18.52 2.01 -4.15
C GLN A 265 17.16 2.62 -3.80
N ILE A 266 16.09 1.81 -3.76
CA ILE A 266 14.74 2.30 -3.44
C ILE A 266 14.61 2.73 -1.98
N ILE A 267 15.29 2.04 -1.05
CA ILE A 267 15.15 2.25 0.40
C ILE A 267 16.00 3.44 0.88
N HIS A 268 17.12 3.72 0.22
CA HIS A 268 17.99 4.89 0.49
C HIS A 268 17.54 6.10 -0.32
#